data_4cae1332f2e0ad8e2db6b6e4fd46d435
#
_entry.id   4cae1332f2e0ad8e2db6b6e4fd46d435
#
_cell.length_a   1.000
_cell.length_b   1.000
_cell.length_c   1.000
_cell.angle_alpha   90.00
_cell.angle_beta   90.00
_cell.angle_gamma   90.00
#
_symmetry.space_group_name_H-M   'P 1'
#
loop_
_entity.id
_entity.type
_entity.pdbx_description
1 polymer ?
#
loop_
_entity_poly.entity_id
_entity_poly.type
_entity_poly.pdbx_seq_one_letter_code
_entity_poly.pdbx_strand_id
1 'polypeptide(L)'
;MDIREHIRGIPDFPKPGILFYDISTLIAHADAWQSAIDQLAEVVDPLHPDILAGVEARGFLIAAPLAIKLGLGLVMVRKAGKLPGKTISHEYDLEYGTDILEIQADAVRKGSRIALLDDLLATGGTMNGAAKLFEKVDAEVVGSACIIELTFLKGREMLSHPFSSLVTYDQ
;
A
#
# COMPACT_ATOMS: atom_id res chain seq x y z
N MET A 1 -5.23 17.46 12.33
CA MET A 1 -4.72 18.14 11.10
C MET A 1 -5.32 17.47 9.90
N ASP A 2 -5.89 18.25 9.01
CA ASP A 2 -6.39 17.71 7.72
C ASP A 2 -5.22 17.56 6.74
N ILE A 3 -4.79 16.33 6.51
CA ILE A 3 -3.67 16.06 5.63
C ILE A 3 -3.99 16.31 4.15
N ARG A 4 -5.28 16.40 3.79
CA ARG A 4 -5.72 16.71 2.41
C ARG A 4 -5.13 18.03 1.91
N GLU A 5 -5.00 19.02 2.79
CA GLU A 5 -4.46 20.33 2.45
C GLU A 5 -2.98 20.29 2.02
N HIS A 6 -2.29 19.18 2.32
CA HIS A 6 -0.89 18.97 1.98
C HIS A 6 -0.68 18.05 0.78
N ILE A 7 -1.76 17.54 0.19
CA ILE A 7 -1.72 16.73 -1.03
C ILE A 7 -2.02 17.65 -2.21
N ARG A 8 -1.13 17.68 -3.20
CA ARG A 8 -1.36 18.54 -4.38
C ARG A 8 -1.81 17.73 -5.57
N GLY A 9 -2.72 18.32 -6.37
CA GLY A 9 -3.10 17.80 -7.66
C GLY A 9 -2.18 18.33 -8.75
N ILE A 10 -1.65 17.44 -9.59
CA ILE A 10 -0.85 17.80 -10.76
C ILE A 10 -1.64 17.38 -11.99
N PRO A 11 -2.16 18.34 -12.78
CA PRO A 11 -2.93 18.01 -13.99
C PRO A 11 -2.02 17.47 -15.08
N ASP A 12 -2.59 16.67 -15.95
CA ASP A 12 -1.94 16.12 -17.14
C ASP A 12 -0.64 15.34 -16.83
N PHE A 13 -0.65 14.56 -15.75
CA PHE A 13 0.47 13.70 -15.36
C PHE A 13 -0.04 12.30 -14.99
N PRO A 14 0.62 11.21 -15.43
CA PRO A 14 1.74 11.16 -16.37
C PRO A 14 1.33 11.37 -17.83
N LYS A 15 0.02 11.52 -18.09
CA LYS A 15 -0.57 11.69 -19.43
C LYS A 15 -1.60 12.81 -19.40
N PRO A 16 -1.86 13.46 -20.58
CA PRO A 16 -2.96 14.41 -20.68
C PRO A 16 -4.29 13.83 -20.21
N GLY A 17 -5.07 14.61 -19.47
CA GLY A 17 -6.38 14.24 -18.94
C GLY A 17 -6.34 13.53 -17.59
N ILE A 18 -5.18 13.19 -17.07
CA ILE A 18 -5.04 12.55 -15.75
C ILE A 18 -4.65 13.60 -14.71
N LEU A 19 -5.42 13.68 -13.62
CA LEU A 19 -5.05 14.46 -12.44
C LEU A 19 -4.33 13.52 -11.46
N PHE A 20 -3.04 13.79 -11.25
CA PHE A 20 -2.21 13.02 -10.34
C PHE A 20 -2.20 13.64 -8.95
N TYR A 21 -2.49 12.85 -7.93
CA TYR A 21 -2.43 13.28 -6.53
C TYR A 21 -1.07 12.95 -5.96
N ASP A 22 -0.30 14.01 -5.70
CA ASP A 22 1.11 13.91 -5.28
C ASP A 22 1.24 14.09 -3.77
N ILE A 23 1.83 13.08 -3.11
CA ILE A 23 2.09 13.11 -1.67
C ILE A 23 3.46 13.72 -1.31
N SER A 24 4.25 14.15 -2.29
CA SER A 24 5.58 14.72 -2.01
C SER A 24 5.50 15.92 -1.06
N THR A 25 4.49 16.76 -1.24
CA THR A 25 4.25 17.91 -0.37
C THR A 25 3.78 17.51 1.03
N LEU A 26 3.06 16.41 1.14
CA LEU A 26 2.66 15.85 2.44
C LEU A 26 3.89 15.32 3.20
N ILE A 27 4.73 14.55 2.52
CA ILE A 27 5.95 13.97 3.11
C ILE A 27 6.93 15.07 3.53
N ALA A 28 7.02 16.14 2.74
CA ALA A 28 7.94 17.23 3.01
C ALA A 28 7.52 18.12 4.19
N HIS A 29 6.28 18.05 4.63
CA HIS A 29 5.76 18.83 5.76
C HIS A 29 5.75 17.97 7.03
N ALA A 30 6.68 18.21 7.94
CA ALA A 30 6.93 17.34 9.10
C ALA A 30 5.67 17.03 9.92
N ASP A 31 4.90 18.04 10.26
CA ASP A 31 3.70 17.85 11.11
C ASP A 31 2.59 17.11 10.38
N ALA A 32 2.39 17.41 9.09
CA ALA A 32 1.38 16.73 8.27
C ALA A 32 1.78 15.26 8.03
N TRP A 33 3.05 15.01 7.80
CA TRP A 33 3.57 13.65 7.63
C TRP A 33 3.40 12.82 8.91
N GLN A 34 3.77 13.40 10.05
CA GLN A 34 3.55 12.76 11.37
C GLN A 34 2.05 12.46 11.58
N SER A 35 1.18 13.42 11.26
CA SER A 35 -0.26 13.23 11.37
C SER A 35 -0.77 12.08 10.49
N ALA A 36 -0.28 11.98 9.25
CA ALA A 36 -0.65 10.88 8.35
C ALA A 36 -0.27 9.51 8.94
N ILE A 37 0.93 9.39 9.47
CA ILE A 37 1.39 8.14 10.09
C ILE A 37 0.57 7.83 11.35
N ASP A 38 0.26 8.82 12.18
CA ASP A 38 -0.58 8.65 13.36
C ASP A 38 -1.98 8.15 12.97
N GLN A 39 -2.59 8.73 11.94
CA GLN A 39 -3.90 8.33 11.45
C GLN A 39 -3.88 6.90 10.87
N LEU A 40 -2.81 6.52 10.16
CA LEU A 40 -2.65 5.14 9.68
C LEU A 40 -2.52 4.17 10.85
N ALA A 41 -1.81 4.54 11.90
CA ALA A 41 -1.70 3.69 13.09
C ALA A 41 -3.07 3.42 13.72
N GLU A 42 -3.94 4.42 13.75
CA GLU A 42 -5.29 4.28 14.31
C GLU A 42 -6.15 3.25 13.55
N VAL A 43 -5.94 3.07 12.24
CA VAL A 43 -6.72 2.13 11.43
C VAL A 43 -6.03 0.79 11.26
N VAL A 44 -4.72 0.71 11.42
CA VAL A 44 -3.95 -0.53 11.24
C VAL A 44 -3.78 -1.31 12.54
N ASP A 45 -3.52 -0.63 13.66
CA ASP A 45 -3.31 -1.29 14.96
C ASP A 45 -4.48 -2.18 15.39
N PRO A 46 -5.75 -1.77 15.20
CA PRO A 46 -6.90 -2.63 15.55
C PRO A 46 -7.01 -3.92 14.73
N LEU A 47 -6.31 -4.04 13.61
CA LEU A 47 -6.27 -5.27 12.82
C LEU A 47 -5.37 -6.34 13.47
N HIS A 48 -4.55 -5.96 14.44
CA HIS A 48 -3.58 -6.81 15.12
C HIS A 48 -2.66 -7.57 14.15
N PRO A 49 -1.95 -6.85 13.25
CA PRO A 49 -0.99 -7.50 12.37
C PRO A 49 0.25 -7.95 13.14
N ASP A 50 0.89 -9.03 12.67
CA ASP A 50 2.18 -9.47 13.18
C ASP A 50 3.33 -8.73 12.51
N ILE A 51 3.11 -8.32 11.24
CA ILE A 51 4.11 -7.67 10.41
C ILE A 51 3.41 -6.82 9.35
N LEU A 52 4.04 -5.75 8.93
CA LEU A 52 3.55 -4.91 7.83
C LEU A 52 4.20 -5.30 6.52
N ALA A 53 3.53 -5.05 5.40
CA ALA A 53 4.10 -5.18 4.08
C ALA A 53 3.87 -3.89 3.31
N GLY A 54 4.94 -3.34 2.76
CA GLY A 54 4.88 -2.14 1.92
C GLY A 54 5.07 -2.49 0.44
N VAL A 55 4.28 -1.87 -0.42
CA VAL A 55 4.34 -2.10 -1.86
C VAL A 55 5.23 -1.05 -2.53
N GLU A 56 6.19 -1.51 -3.33
CA GLU A 56 7.12 -0.66 -4.10
C GLU A 56 6.39 0.39 -4.92
N ALA A 57 6.81 1.64 -4.92
CA ALA A 57 7.95 2.16 -4.15
C ALA A 57 7.48 3.10 -3.03
N ARG A 58 6.44 3.91 -3.23
CA ARG A 58 5.98 4.88 -2.23
C ARG A 58 5.36 4.24 -1.00
N GLY A 59 4.83 3.02 -1.15
CA GLY A 59 4.36 2.24 0.00
C GLY A 59 5.43 1.99 1.06
N PHE A 60 6.70 1.93 0.67
CA PHE A 60 7.82 1.80 1.62
C PHE A 60 7.95 3.02 2.53
N LEU A 61 7.71 4.22 1.99
CA LEU A 61 7.81 5.47 2.75
C LEU A 61 6.76 5.52 3.88
N ILE A 62 5.64 4.84 3.67
CA ILE A 62 4.52 4.78 4.61
C ILE A 62 4.72 3.63 5.59
N ALA A 63 5.02 2.45 5.08
CA ALA A 63 5.13 1.24 5.88
C ALA A 63 6.29 1.28 6.87
N ALA A 64 7.43 1.87 6.49
CA ALA A 64 8.61 1.92 7.34
C ALA A 64 8.38 2.73 8.63
N PRO A 65 7.94 3.99 8.59
CA PRO A 65 7.67 4.74 9.81
C PRO A 65 6.52 4.14 10.62
N LEU A 66 5.50 3.60 9.94
CA LEU A 66 4.38 2.96 10.62
C LEU A 66 4.81 1.70 11.39
N ALA A 67 5.68 0.88 10.80
CA ALA A 67 6.21 -0.31 11.46
C ALA A 67 6.98 0.06 12.73
N ILE A 68 7.83 1.07 12.67
CA ILE A 68 8.56 1.58 13.84
C ILE A 68 7.59 2.05 14.93
N LYS A 69 6.57 2.83 14.53
CA LYS A 69 5.57 3.34 15.47
C LYS A 69 4.79 2.22 16.17
N LEU A 70 4.45 1.16 15.44
CA LEU A 70 3.68 0.02 15.97
C LEU A 70 4.56 -1.07 16.61
N GLY A 71 5.87 -0.95 16.54
CA GLY A 71 6.79 -1.97 17.06
C GLY A 71 6.77 -3.26 16.26
N LEU A 72 6.55 -3.17 14.94
CA LEU A 72 6.44 -4.30 14.01
C LEU A 72 7.59 -4.32 13.01
N GLY A 73 7.81 -5.48 12.38
CA GLY A 73 8.69 -5.62 11.24
C GLY A 73 8.01 -5.20 9.93
N LEU A 74 8.80 -5.19 8.85
CA LEU A 74 8.37 -4.78 7.52
C LEU A 74 8.86 -5.76 6.48
N VAL A 75 7.97 -6.16 5.57
CA VAL A 75 8.28 -6.95 4.38
C VAL A 75 8.13 -6.06 3.15
N MET A 76 9.08 -6.16 2.23
CA MET A 76 9.00 -5.46 0.95
C MET A 76 8.30 -6.31 -0.08
N VAL A 77 7.27 -5.76 -0.72
CA VAL A 77 6.65 -6.30 -1.93
C VAL A 77 7.20 -5.51 -3.11
N ARG A 78 7.89 -6.19 -4.04
CA ARG A 78 8.61 -5.51 -5.12
C ARG A 78 8.27 -6.08 -6.47
N LYS A 79 8.57 -5.31 -7.51
CA LYS A 79 8.51 -5.77 -8.90
C LYS A 79 9.52 -6.89 -9.12
N ALA A 80 9.24 -7.76 -10.11
CA ALA A 80 10.09 -8.91 -10.43
C ALA A 80 11.56 -8.52 -10.64
N GLY A 81 12.46 -9.33 -10.12
CA GLY A 81 13.90 -9.19 -10.30
C GLY A 81 14.61 -8.21 -9.37
N LYS A 82 13.88 -7.58 -8.43
CA LYS A 82 14.48 -6.58 -7.52
C LYS A 82 14.87 -7.13 -6.15
N LEU A 83 14.30 -8.27 -5.75
CA LEU A 83 14.61 -8.89 -4.47
C LEU A 83 15.72 -9.91 -4.60
N PRO A 84 16.69 -9.94 -3.68
CA PRO A 84 17.72 -10.97 -3.67
C PRO A 84 17.19 -12.29 -3.13
N GLY A 85 17.86 -13.38 -3.50
CA GLY A 85 17.55 -14.71 -2.99
C GLY A 85 16.34 -15.34 -3.65
N LYS A 86 15.78 -16.34 -3.00
CA LYS A 86 14.61 -17.06 -3.49
C LYS A 86 13.35 -16.23 -3.25
N THR A 87 12.53 -16.09 -4.29
CA THR A 87 11.30 -15.30 -4.27
C THR A 87 10.08 -16.14 -4.61
N ILE A 88 8.92 -15.66 -4.18
CA ILE A 88 7.60 -16.11 -4.61
C ILE A 88 7.02 -14.98 -5.43
N SER A 89 6.43 -15.31 -6.58
CA SER A 89 5.88 -14.31 -7.50
C SER A 89 4.40 -14.51 -7.76
N HIS A 90 3.74 -13.42 -8.14
CA HIS A 90 2.36 -13.41 -8.61
C HIS A 90 2.20 -12.45 -9.77
N GLU A 91 1.72 -12.96 -10.90
CA GLU A 91 1.39 -12.16 -12.08
C GLU A 91 -0.05 -11.65 -11.95
N TYR A 92 -0.26 -10.39 -12.29
CA TYR A 92 -1.59 -9.78 -12.28
C TYR A 92 -1.77 -8.86 -13.49
N ASP A 93 -3.04 -8.70 -13.90
CA ASP A 93 -3.37 -7.90 -15.07
C ASP A 93 -3.37 -6.40 -14.77
N LEU A 94 -2.81 -5.64 -15.70
CA LEU A 94 -2.93 -4.19 -15.78
C LEU A 94 -3.99 -3.83 -16.83
N GLU A 95 -4.32 -2.54 -16.93
CA GLU A 95 -5.17 -2.04 -18.02
C GLU A 95 -4.54 -2.41 -19.39
N TYR A 96 -3.21 -2.31 -19.49
CA TYR A 96 -2.45 -2.71 -20.67
C TYR A 96 -1.32 -3.65 -20.23
N GLY A 97 -1.46 -4.95 -20.57
CA GLY A 97 -0.47 -5.97 -20.23
C GLY A 97 -0.60 -6.54 -18.84
N THR A 98 0.49 -7.07 -18.33
CA THR A 98 0.57 -7.69 -17.00
C THR A 98 1.78 -7.17 -16.25
N ASP A 99 1.78 -7.38 -14.93
CA ASP A 99 2.93 -7.08 -14.08
C ASP A 99 3.13 -8.23 -13.09
N ILE A 100 4.31 -8.31 -12.50
CA ILE A 100 4.67 -9.37 -11.56
C ILE A 100 5.20 -8.73 -10.29
N LEU A 101 4.59 -9.09 -9.15
CA LEU A 101 5.09 -8.74 -7.83
C LEU A 101 5.75 -9.95 -7.18
N GLU A 102 6.73 -9.69 -6.33
CA GLU A 102 7.47 -10.70 -5.60
C GLU A 102 7.62 -10.35 -4.13
N ILE A 103 7.70 -11.38 -3.30
CA ILE A 103 8.20 -11.33 -1.93
C ILE A 103 9.31 -12.38 -1.79
N GLN A 104 10.19 -12.21 -0.81
CA GLN A 104 11.17 -13.26 -0.50
C GLN A 104 10.43 -14.48 0.08
N ALA A 105 10.88 -15.68 -0.30
CA ALA A 105 10.19 -16.91 0.05
C ALA A 105 10.11 -17.16 1.56
N ASP A 106 11.07 -16.63 2.32
CA ASP A 106 11.18 -16.74 3.77
C ASP A 106 10.74 -15.46 4.52
N ALA A 107 10.05 -14.56 3.83
CA ALA A 107 9.72 -13.24 4.39
C ALA A 107 8.80 -13.31 5.61
N VAL A 108 7.87 -14.26 5.64
CA VAL A 108 6.89 -14.43 6.71
C VAL A 108 6.70 -15.89 7.05
N ARG A 109 6.16 -16.15 8.23
CA ARG A 109 5.80 -17.49 8.68
C ARG A 109 4.38 -17.82 8.28
N LYS A 110 4.10 -19.11 8.09
CA LYS A 110 2.75 -19.62 7.91
C LYS A 110 1.86 -19.13 9.06
N GLY A 111 0.70 -18.60 8.73
CA GLY A 111 -0.24 -18.06 9.70
C GLY A 111 0.04 -16.64 10.16
N SER A 112 1.14 -16.01 9.70
CA SER A 112 1.42 -14.60 10.01
C SER A 112 0.28 -13.69 9.54
N ARG A 113 -0.03 -12.70 10.35
CA ARG A 113 -1.07 -11.70 10.09
C ARG A 113 -0.43 -10.48 9.44
N ILE A 114 -0.80 -10.20 8.21
CA ILE A 114 -0.17 -9.18 7.37
C ILE A 114 -1.11 -8.01 7.17
N ALA A 115 -0.64 -6.79 7.42
CA ALA A 115 -1.31 -5.58 6.96
C ALA A 115 -0.52 -4.98 5.79
N LEU A 116 -1.20 -4.73 4.67
CA LEU A 116 -0.60 -4.19 3.45
C LEU A 116 -0.71 -2.67 3.42
N LEU A 117 0.36 -1.99 3.06
CA LEU A 117 0.41 -0.52 2.96
C LEU A 117 0.86 -0.09 1.57
N ASP A 118 0.17 0.90 1.03
CA ASP A 118 0.58 1.63 -0.16
C ASP A 118 0.18 3.10 -0.02
N ASP A 119 0.62 3.94 -0.93
CA ASP A 119 0.28 5.36 -0.91
C ASP A 119 -1.13 5.63 -1.42
N LEU A 120 -1.55 4.89 -2.46
CA LEU A 120 -2.78 5.16 -3.17
C LEU A 120 -3.44 3.86 -3.64
N LEU A 121 -4.76 3.79 -3.52
CA LEU A 121 -5.58 2.75 -4.13
C LEU A 121 -6.27 3.33 -5.37
N ALA A 122 -5.93 2.81 -6.54
CA ALA A 122 -6.57 3.16 -7.82
C ALA A 122 -7.56 2.06 -8.23
N THR A 123 -7.15 1.17 -9.11
CA THR A 123 -8.00 0.06 -9.58
C THR A 123 -8.01 -1.15 -8.64
N GLY A 124 -7.08 -1.23 -7.70
CA GLY A 124 -6.98 -2.31 -6.73
C GLY A 124 -6.14 -3.50 -7.20
N GLY A 125 -5.68 -3.51 -8.45
CA GLY A 125 -4.93 -4.64 -8.99
C GLY A 125 -3.61 -4.92 -8.26
N THR A 126 -2.85 -3.89 -7.98
CA THR A 126 -1.56 -4.02 -7.27
C THR A 126 -1.77 -4.52 -5.84
N MET A 127 -2.71 -3.94 -5.10
CA MET A 127 -2.99 -4.35 -3.73
C MET A 127 -3.54 -5.78 -3.66
N ASN A 128 -4.44 -6.14 -4.59
CA ASN A 128 -4.96 -7.51 -4.68
C ASN A 128 -3.84 -8.49 -5.05
N GLY A 129 -2.97 -8.13 -6.00
CA GLY A 129 -1.81 -8.95 -6.37
C GLY A 129 -0.86 -9.18 -5.20
N ALA A 130 -0.60 -8.15 -4.40
CA ALA A 130 0.21 -8.28 -3.19
C ALA A 130 -0.45 -9.22 -2.17
N ALA A 131 -1.78 -9.12 -1.99
CA ALA A 131 -2.51 -10.03 -1.09
C ALA A 131 -2.39 -11.49 -1.55
N LYS A 132 -2.47 -11.75 -2.86
CA LYS A 132 -2.32 -13.11 -3.42
C LYS A 132 -0.93 -13.71 -3.14
N LEU A 133 0.11 -12.89 -3.12
CA LEU A 133 1.46 -13.36 -2.76
C LEU A 133 1.49 -13.95 -1.36
N PHE A 134 0.89 -13.26 -0.40
CA PHE A 134 0.87 -13.72 0.99
C PHE A 134 0.00 -14.96 1.17
N GLU A 135 -1.08 -15.10 0.41
CA GLU A 135 -1.88 -16.31 0.39
C GLU A 135 -1.04 -17.52 -0.07
N LYS A 136 -0.13 -17.33 -1.04
CA LYS A 136 0.74 -18.41 -1.56
C LYS A 136 1.70 -18.96 -0.50
N VAL A 137 2.00 -18.22 0.53
CA VAL A 137 2.86 -18.64 1.64
C VAL A 137 2.07 -18.93 2.92
N ASP A 138 0.76 -19.11 2.78
CA ASP A 138 -0.16 -19.44 3.87
C ASP A 138 -0.19 -18.38 5.00
N ALA A 139 0.06 -17.13 4.66
CA ALA A 139 -0.14 -16.00 5.55
C ALA A 139 -1.55 -15.45 5.40
N GLU A 140 -2.02 -14.73 6.40
CA GLU A 140 -3.34 -14.10 6.41
C GLU A 140 -3.22 -12.59 6.22
N VAL A 141 -3.82 -12.04 5.16
CA VAL A 141 -3.93 -10.58 4.99
C VAL A 141 -5.12 -10.11 5.82
N VAL A 142 -4.83 -9.46 6.93
CA VAL A 142 -5.87 -9.00 7.87
C VAL A 142 -6.50 -7.66 7.47
N GLY A 143 -5.84 -6.93 6.59
CA GLY A 143 -6.34 -5.68 6.05
C GLY A 143 -5.27 -4.93 5.27
N SER A 144 -5.68 -3.83 4.68
CA SER A 144 -4.78 -2.91 3.98
C SER A 144 -5.18 -1.46 4.23
N ALA A 145 -4.25 -0.55 4.03
CA ALA A 145 -4.49 0.87 4.17
C ALA A 145 -3.64 1.66 3.18
N CYS A 146 -4.20 2.76 2.73
CA CYS A 146 -3.52 3.76 1.90
C CYS A 146 -3.79 5.16 2.43
N ILE A 147 -2.96 6.11 2.04
CA ILE A 147 -3.25 7.52 2.31
C ILE A 147 -4.42 7.98 1.43
N ILE A 148 -4.39 7.65 0.15
CA ILE A 148 -5.36 8.12 -0.85
C ILE A 148 -6.15 6.96 -1.45
N GLU A 149 -7.44 7.18 -1.63
CA GLU A 149 -8.31 6.29 -2.41
C GLU A 149 -9.01 7.07 -3.52
N LEU A 150 -8.88 6.59 -4.76
CA LEU A 150 -9.61 7.10 -5.91
C LEU A 150 -10.91 6.32 -6.04
N THR A 151 -11.97 6.80 -5.39
CA THR A 151 -13.23 6.05 -5.25
C THR A 151 -13.93 5.79 -6.58
N PHE A 152 -13.74 6.69 -7.56
CA PHE A 152 -14.32 6.54 -8.90
C PHE A 152 -13.78 5.34 -9.69
N LEU A 153 -12.63 4.79 -9.31
CA LEU A 153 -12.04 3.60 -9.93
C LEU A 153 -12.48 2.29 -9.27
N LYS A 154 -13.20 2.39 -8.15
CA LYS A 154 -13.78 1.23 -7.44
C LYS A 154 -12.78 0.14 -7.07
N GLY A 155 -11.54 0.52 -6.77
CA GLY A 155 -10.48 -0.44 -6.41
C GLY A 155 -10.81 -1.29 -5.21
N ARG A 156 -11.56 -0.73 -4.25
CA ARG A 156 -12.00 -1.45 -3.04
C ARG A 156 -12.79 -2.73 -3.36
N GLU A 157 -13.54 -2.73 -4.47
CA GLU A 157 -14.35 -3.90 -4.87
C GLU A 157 -13.49 -5.10 -5.28
N MET A 158 -12.22 -4.88 -5.66
CA MET A 158 -11.30 -5.94 -6.02
C MET A 158 -10.70 -6.65 -4.81
N LEU A 159 -10.79 -6.05 -3.62
CA LEU A 159 -10.15 -6.56 -2.41
C LEU A 159 -11.07 -7.49 -1.65
N SER A 160 -10.52 -8.60 -1.14
CA SER A 160 -11.25 -9.57 -0.29
C SER A 160 -10.93 -9.43 1.20
N HIS A 161 -10.21 -8.36 1.58
CA HIS A 161 -9.86 -8.04 2.96
C HIS A 161 -10.30 -6.60 3.28
N PRO A 162 -10.42 -6.24 4.58
CA PRO A 162 -10.77 -4.88 4.98
C PRO A 162 -9.76 -3.85 4.47
N PHE A 163 -10.25 -2.72 3.99
CA PHE A 163 -9.43 -1.63 3.49
C PHE A 163 -9.82 -0.29 4.12
N SER A 164 -8.83 0.51 4.45
CA SER A 164 -9.02 1.87 4.97
C SER A 164 -8.18 2.87 4.18
N SER A 165 -8.73 4.05 3.96
CA SER A 165 -8.01 5.18 3.38
C SER A 165 -8.18 6.41 4.26
N LEU A 166 -7.21 7.33 4.21
CA LEU A 166 -7.28 8.57 5.00
C LEU A 166 -7.99 9.68 4.24
N VAL A 167 -7.79 9.73 2.92
CA VAL A 167 -8.34 10.77 2.03
C VAL A 167 -8.93 10.10 0.80
N THR A 168 -10.13 10.52 0.42
CA THR A 168 -10.79 10.03 -0.80
C THR A 168 -10.96 11.14 -1.83
N TYR A 169 -10.84 10.78 -3.10
CA TYR A 169 -11.14 11.64 -4.22
C TYR A 169 -12.10 10.91 -5.17
N ASP A 170 -13.17 11.61 -5.56
CA ASP A 170 -14.24 11.05 -6.40
C ASP A 170 -14.04 11.31 -7.89
N GLN A 171 -12.96 12.00 -8.24
CA GLN A 171 -12.62 12.34 -9.61
C GLN A 171 -11.13 12.58 -9.79
#